data_a133fc2fd6bbf1cbb87665e9a24d38f1
#
_entry.id   a133fc2fd6bbf1cbb87665e9a24d38f1
#
_cell.length_a   1.000
_cell.length_b   1.000
_cell.length_c   1.000
_cell.angle_alpha   90.00
_cell.angle_beta   90.00
_cell.angle_gamma   90.00
#
_symmetry.space_group_name_H-M   'P 1'
#
loop_
_entity.id
_entity.type
_entity.pdbx_description
1 polymer ?
#
loop_
_entity_poly.entity_id
_entity_poly.type
_entity_poly.pdbx_seq_one_letter_code
_entity_poly.pdbx_strand_id
1 'polypeptide(L)'
;FYAEMDQGVAEFGAQLSQAQAGELASAFGLDHHEQDLRYPAMVVSTGLPYVLLPVTSAGLAKAKQRRAMDLELQAYGAAFVFLLDIDAREGRTWAPAEVVEDIATGSAAGPVAAYLVAHDLALRGTSWQLNQGRFLQRPSRLQVCVGSDERVRVGGHVQLLARAQLLIDPASL
;
A
#
# COMPACT_ATOMS: atom_id res chain seq x y z
N PHE A 1 12.79 -17.10 -10.77
CA PHE A 1 13.69 -15.98 -10.41
C PHE A 1 13.14 -15.26 -9.20
N TYR A 2 14.01 -14.54 -8.50
CA TYR A 2 13.64 -13.51 -7.54
C TYR A 2 14.04 -12.15 -8.12
N ALA A 3 13.17 -11.16 -8.01
CA ALA A 3 13.45 -9.79 -8.42
C ALA A 3 13.16 -8.85 -7.25
N GLU A 4 13.99 -7.83 -7.11
CA GLU A 4 13.86 -6.80 -6.10
C GLU A 4 14.03 -5.42 -6.76
N MET A 5 13.19 -4.49 -6.34
CA MET A 5 13.24 -3.09 -6.77
C MET A 5 13.63 -2.23 -5.57
N ASP A 6 14.61 -1.37 -5.76
CA ASP A 6 14.90 -0.28 -4.86
C ASP A 6 13.95 0.89 -5.17
N GLN A 7 13.09 1.22 -4.21
CA GLN A 7 12.11 2.30 -4.33
C GLN A 7 12.59 3.64 -3.73
N GLY A 8 13.85 3.71 -3.31
CA GLY A 8 14.40 4.91 -2.68
C GLY A 8 14.05 5.05 -1.21
N VAL A 9 14.19 6.27 -0.70
CA VAL A 9 13.82 6.63 0.68
C VAL A 9 12.35 7.07 0.69
N ALA A 10 11.62 6.64 1.71
CA ALA A 10 10.22 7.02 1.83
C ALA A 10 10.04 8.46 2.30
N GLU A 11 9.05 9.13 1.75
CA GLU A 11 8.59 10.46 2.17
C GLU A 11 7.31 10.31 2.98
N PHE A 12 7.26 11.01 4.14
CA PHE A 12 6.11 11.04 5.02
C PHE A 12 5.37 12.36 4.84
N GLY A 13 4.10 12.26 4.44
CA GLY A 13 3.22 13.41 4.20
C GLY A 13 2.29 13.69 5.38
N ALA A 14 1.09 14.17 5.07
CA ALA A 14 0.11 14.57 6.06
C ALA A 14 -0.37 13.36 6.90
N GLN A 15 -0.44 13.57 8.22
CA GLN A 15 -1.20 12.71 9.12
C GLN A 15 -2.66 13.18 9.13
N LEU A 16 -3.60 12.25 8.92
CA LEU A 16 -5.02 12.55 8.94
C LEU A 16 -5.54 12.65 10.38
N SER A 17 -6.47 13.57 10.61
CA SER A 17 -7.25 13.58 11.85
C SER A 17 -8.17 12.36 11.91
N GLN A 18 -8.66 12.01 13.12
CA GLN A 18 -9.61 10.92 13.28
C GLN A 18 -10.90 11.12 12.45
N ALA A 19 -11.35 12.35 12.29
CA ALA A 19 -12.52 12.67 11.48
C ALA A 19 -12.26 12.35 9.99
N GLN A 20 -11.12 12.80 9.45
CA GLN A 20 -10.72 12.53 8.07
C GLN A 20 -10.50 11.03 7.81
N ALA A 21 -9.84 10.33 8.74
CA ALA A 21 -9.68 8.87 8.66
C ALA A 21 -11.04 8.15 8.70
N GLY A 22 -11.98 8.64 9.52
CA GLY A 22 -13.35 8.13 9.60
C GLY A 22 -14.15 8.33 8.32
N GLU A 23 -14.06 9.50 7.70
CA GLU A 23 -14.66 9.77 6.39
C GLU A 23 -14.11 8.82 5.32
N LEU A 24 -12.80 8.66 5.28
CA LEU A 24 -12.14 7.76 4.34
C LEU A 24 -12.55 6.29 4.59
N ALA A 25 -12.60 5.85 5.86
CA ALA A 25 -13.06 4.52 6.24
C ALA A 25 -14.51 4.27 5.79
N SER A 26 -15.40 5.27 5.93
CA SER A 26 -16.79 5.18 5.51
C SER A 26 -16.95 4.92 4.01
N ALA A 27 -16.01 5.41 3.18
CA ALA A 27 -16.00 5.14 1.75
C ALA A 27 -15.80 3.65 1.42
N PHE A 28 -15.28 2.87 2.38
CA PHE A 28 -15.17 1.41 2.30
C PHE A 28 -16.26 0.68 3.07
N GLY A 29 -17.23 1.40 3.62
CA GLY A 29 -18.32 0.84 4.43
C GLY A 29 -17.86 0.38 5.81
N LEU A 30 -16.82 1.02 6.34
CA LEU A 30 -16.26 0.74 7.66
C LEU A 30 -16.75 1.76 8.68
N ASP A 31 -17.06 1.27 9.88
CA ASP A 31 -17.41 2.07 11.03
C ASP A 31 -16.18 2.35 11.91
N HIS A 32 -16.32 3.20 12.90
CA HIS A 32 -15.22 3.61 13.79
C HIS A 32 -14.54 2.41 14.50
N HIS A 33 -15.29 1.40 14.91
CA HIS A 33 -14.75 0.22 15.61
C HIS A 33 -14.00 -0.76 14.68
N GLU A 34 -14.05 -0.55 13.38
CA GLU A 34 -13.34 -1.33 12.38
C GLU A 34 -12.02 -0.67 11.96
N GLN A 35 -11.76 0.55 12.44
CA GLN A 35 -10.47 1.21 12.32
C GLN A 35 -9.54 0.76 13.45
N ASP A 36 -8.25 0.68 13.18
CA ASP A 36 -7.24 0.46 14.20
C ASP A 36 -6.68 1.82 14.66
N LEU A 37 -7.23 2.34 15.74
CA LEU A 37 -6.87 3.66 16.26
C LEU A 37 -5.56 3.68 17.06
N ARG A 38 -4.86 2.56 17.18
CA ARG A 38 -3.54 2.50 17.82
C ARG A 38 -2.49 3.30 17.04
N TYR A 39 -2.69 3.44 15.74
CA TYR A 39 -1.75 4.08 14.82
C TYR A 39 -2.47 5.06 13.90
N PRO A 40 -1.81 6.18 13.52
CA PRO A 40 -2.45 7.22 12.72
C PRO A 40 -2.61 6.81 11.25
N ALA A 41 -3.71 7.21 10.64
CA ALA A 41 -3.77 7.25 9.18
C ALA A 41 -2.88 8.37 8.66
N MET A 42 -2.02 8.09 7.67
CA MET A 42 -1.10 9.09 7.12
C MET A 42 -0.69 8.81 5.68
N VAL A 43 -0.24 9.86 5.02
CA VAL A 43 0.31 9.76 3.67
C VAL A 43 1.77 9.31 3.73
N VAL A 44 2.11 8.26 2.99
CA VAL A 44 3.49 7.81 2.79
C VAL A 44 3.73 7.53 1.31
N SER A 45 4.89 7.89 0.79
CA SER A 45 5.27 7.73 -0.61
C SER A 45 6.67 7.13 -0.76
N THR A 46 6.84 6.24 -1.72
CA THR A 46 8.13 5.86 -2.31
C THR A 46 8.10 6.09 -3.83
N GLY A 47 7.42 7.18 -4.26
CA GLY A 47 7.17 7.54 -5.65
C GLY A 47 5.69 7.77 -5.92
N LEU A 48 4.80 6.91 -5.44
CA LEU A 48 3.36 7.14 -5.44
C LEU A 48 2.84 7.34 -4.02
N PRO A 49 2.11 8.44 -3.73
CA PRO A 49 1.62 8.73 -2.38
C PRO A 49 0.35 7.94 -2.06
N TYR A 50 0.39 7.18 -0.97
CA TYR A 50 -0.73 6.42 -0.41
C TYR A 50 -1.15 6.98 0.94
N VAL A 51 -2.45 7.16 1.17
CA VAL A 51 -2.96 7.16 2.55
C VAL A 51 -2.91 5.72 3.06
N LEU A 52 -2.09 5.46 4.07
CA LEU A 52 -2.12 4.21 4.82
C LEU A 52 -3.18 4.37 5.91
N LEU A 53 -4.22 3.57 5.83
CA LEU A 53 -5.35 3.60 6.75
C LEU A 53 -5.37 2.31 7.58
N PRO A 54 -4.92 2.34 8.85
CA PRO A 54 -4.97 1.18 9.73
C PRO A 54 -6.40 0.75 10.02
N VAL A 55 -6.64 -0.55 9.87
CA VAL A 55 -7.95 -1.18 10.12
C VAL A 55 -7.79 -2.49 10.88
N THR A 56 -8.85 -2.92 11.57
CA THR A 56 -8.88 -4.23 12.20
C THR A 56 -8.99 -5.35 11.17
N SER A 57 -8.67 -6.58 11.53
CA SER A 57 -8.85 -7.75 10.64
C SER A 57 -10.30 -7.91 10.18
N ALA A 58 -11.26 -7.59 11.04
CA ALA A 58 -12.68 -7.60 10.70
C ALA A 58 -13.02 -6.48 9.70
N GLY A 59 -12.46 -5.28 9.91
CA GLY A 59 -12.58 -4.15 9.00
C GLY A 59 -11.99 -4.48 7.63
N LEU A 60 -10.77 -5.04 7.59
CA LEU A 60 -10.13 -5.42 6.34
C LEU A 60 -10.98 -6.46 5.56
N ALA A 61 -11.55 -7.44 6.26
CA ALA A 61 -12.40 -8.47 5.64
C ALA A 61 -13.71 -7.90 5.09
N LYS A 62 -14.33 -6.95 5.79
CA LYS A 62 -15.59 -6.31 5.41
C LYS A 62 -15.43 -5.26 4.32
N ALA A 63 -14.25 -4.66 4.21
CA ALA A 63 -14.00 -3.50 3.36
C ALA A 63 -14.42 -3.72 1.91
N LYS A 64 -15.12 -2.74 1.36
CA LYS A 64 -15.49 -2.68 -0.06
C LYS A 64 -15.64 -1.23 -0.44
N GLN A 65 -14.89 -0.77 -1.42
CA GLN A 65 -15.05 0.60 -1.92
C GLN A 65 -16.47 0.82 -2.45
N ARG A 66 -17.11 1.89 -1.98
CA ARG A 66 -18.51 2.20 -2.26
C ARG A 66 -18.70 3.47 -3.08
N ARG A 67 -17.67 4.32 -3.15
CA ARG A 67 -17.68 5.58 -3.90
C ARG A 67 -16.27 5.93 -4.40
N ALA A 68 -16.19 6.79 -5.38
CA ALA A 68 -14.94 7.42 -5.78
C ALA A 68 -14.39 8.33 -4.67
N MET A 69 -13.07 8.51 -4.62
CA MET A 69 -12.37 9.26 -3.57
C MET A 69 -11.26 10.18 -4.12
N ASP A 70 -11.19 10.37 -5.41
CA ASP A 70 -10.08 11.07 -6.08
C ASP A 70 -9.87 12.48 -5.53
N LEU A 71 -10.93 13.26 -5.40
CA LEU A 71 -10.86 14.65 -4.91
C LEU A 71 -10.46 14.70 -3.43
N GLU A 72 -10.94 13.75 -2.64
CA GLU A 72 -10.65 13.65 -1.21
C GLU A 72 -9.18 13.27 -0.99
N LEU A 73 -8.69 12.27 -1.73
CA LEU A 73 -7.29 11.86 -1.66
C LEU A 73 -6.35 12.96 -2.14
N GLN A 74 -6.71 13.67 -3.22
CA GLN A 74 -5.94 14.80 -3.72
C GLN A 74 -5.81 15.91 -2.67
N ALA A 75 -6.87 16.18 -1.87
CA ALA A 75 -6.82 17.16 -0.80
C ALA A 75 -5.84 16.78 0.32
N TYR A 76 -5.54 15.48 0.50
CA TYR A 76 -4.52 14.99 1.43
C TYR A 76 -3.12 14.89 0.80
N GLY A 77 -2.97 15.17 -0.49
CA GLY A 77 -1.73 14.98 -1.23
C GLY A 77 -1.45 13.51 -1.55
N ALA A 78 -2.49 12.69 -1.62
CA ALA A 78 -2.42 11.28 -1.95
C ALA A 78 -3.08 10.95 -3.28
N ALA A 79 -2.64 9.86 -3.92
CA ALA A 79 -3.24 9.32 -5.12
C ALA A 79 -4.09 8.08 -4.83
N PHE A 80 -3.78 7.36 -3.76
CA PHE A 80 -4.39 6.08 -3.42
C PHE A 80 -4.61 5.97 -1.91
N VAL A 81 -5.43 4.98 -1.52
CA VAL A 81 -5.55 4.53 -0.14
C VAL A 81 -5.22 3.04 -0.05
N PHE A 82 -4.49 2.67 1.00
CA PHE A 82 -4.18 1.28 1.32
C PHE A 82 -4.71 0.98 2.72
N LEU A 83 -5.72 0.11 2.81
CA LEU A 83 -6.21 -0.41 4.08
C LEU A 83 -5.21 -1.42 4.62
N LEU A 84 -4.77 -1.26 5.85
CA LEU A 84 -3.71 -2.06 6.45
C LEU A 84 -4.14 -2.69 7.77
N ASP A 85 -4.22 -4.01 7.79
CA ASP A 85 -4.19 -4.78 9.04
C ASP A 85 -2.73 -4.95 9.47
N ILE A 86 -2.35 -4.20 10.47
CA ILE A 86 -0.96 -4.14 10.97
C ILE A 86 -0.54 -5.48 11.58
N ASP A 87 -1.41 -6.09 12.38
CA ASP A 87 -1.10 -7.33 13.09
C ASP A 87 -0.95 -8.52 12.13
N ALA A 88 -1.80 -8.60 11.11
CA ALA A 88 -1.72 -9.62 10.07
C ALA A 88 -0.68 -9.33 8.97
N ARG A 89 -0.16 -8.09 8.92
CA ARG A 89 0.66 -7.60 7.80
C ARG A 89 -0.02 -7.89 6.46
N GLU A 90 -1.29 -7.54 6.39
CA GLU A 90 -2.12 -7.76 5.21
C GLU A 90 -2.83 -6.46 4.83
N GLY A 91 -2.98 -6.22 3.53
CA GLY A 91 -3.69 -5.03 3.11
C GLY A 91 -4.50 -5.20 1.84
N ARG A 92 -5.28 -4.16 1.54
CA ARG A 92 -6.12 -4.05 0.36
C ARG A 92 -6.11 -2.63 -0.18
N THR A 93 -6.16 -2.50 -1.50
CA THR A 93 -6.30 -1.21 -2.17
C THR A 93 -7.18 -1.32 -3.40
N TRP A 94 -7.72 -0.20 -3.82
CA TRP A 94 -8.57 -0.09 -5.02
C TRP A 94 -8.11 1.09 -5.87
N ALA A 95 -8.36 1.01 -7.16
CA ALA A 95 -8.26 2.17 -8.04
C ALA A 95 -9.34 3.18 -7.64
N PRO A 96 -8.99 4.42 -7.23
CA PRO A 96 -9.94 5.34 -6.59
C PRO A 96 -11.17 5.67 -7.44
N ALA A 97 -10.97 5.83 -8.77
CA ALA A 97 -12.03 6.17 -9.71
C ALA A 97 -12.85 4.97 -10.19
N GLU A 98 -12.22 3.81 -10.33
CA GLU A 98 -12.81 2.64 -11.01
C GLU A 98 -13.41 1.61 -10.05
N VAL A 99 -13.20 1.77 -8.75
CA VAL A 99 -13.69 0.83 -7.72
C VAL A 99 -13.18 -0.62 -7.95
N VAL A 100 -12.07 -0.77 -8.65
CA VAL A 100 -11.42 -2.06 -8.92
C VAL A 100 -10.37 -2.34 -7.85
N GLU A 101 -10.49 -3.49 -7.17
CA GLU A 101 -9.52 -3.94 -6.18
C GLU A 101 -8.28 -4.53 -6.87
N ASP A 102 -7.09 -4.10 -6.42
CA ASP A 102 -5.82 -4.63 -6.90
C ASP A 102 -5.39 -5.87 -6.11
N ILE A 103 -4.79 -6.83 -6.81
CA ILE A 103 -4.40 -8.13 -6.27
C ILE A 103 -3.07 -8.05 -5.51
N ALA A 104 -2.12 -7.27 -6.02
CA ALA A 104 -0.76 -7.18 -5.48
C ALA A 104 -0.11 -5.85 -5.88
N THR A 105 0.03 -4.94 -4.93
CA THR A 105 0.42 -3.56 -5.18
C THR A 105 1.83 -3.29 -4.68
N GLY A 106 2.81 -3.50 -5.56
CA GLY A 106 4.22 -3.28 -5.25
C GLY A 106 4.54 -1.85 -4.85
N SER A 107 3.86 -0.85 -5.45
CA SER A 107 4.03 0.58 -5.12
C SER A 107 3.48 0.98 -3.74
N ALA A 108 2.54 0.21 -3.17
CA ALA A 108 2.06 0.41 -1.80
C ALA A 108 2.92 -0.31 -0.76
N ALA A 109 3.57 -1.41 -1.16
CA ALA A 109 4.34 -2.24 -0.24
C ALA A 109 5.52 -1.49 0.39
N GLY A 110 6.17 -0.61 -0.37
CA GLY A 110 7.23 0.25 0.14
C GLY A 110 6.76 1.26 1.19
N PRO A 111 5.74 2.07 0.90
CA PRO A 111 5.09 2.93 1.90
C PRO A 111 4.70 2.19 3.17
N VAL A 112 4.10 0.99 3.07
CA VAL A 112 3.75 0.17 4.24
C VAL A 112 4.98 -0.23 5.02
N ALA A 113 6.07 -0.65 4.34
CA ALA A 113 7.31 -1.02 5.03
C ALA A 113 7.91 0.15 5.81
N ALA A 114 7.97 1.33 5.21
CA ALA A 114 8.47 2.53 5.85
C ALA A 114 7.60 2.94 7.04
N TYR A 115 6.28 2.88 6.87
CA TYR A 115 5.32 3.18 7.93
C TYR A 115 5.51 2.26 9.15
N LEU A 116 5.60 0.95 8.94
CA LEU A 116 5.78 0.01 10.04
C LEU A 116 7.11 0.21 10.78
N VAL A 117 8.19 0.55 10.05
CA VAL A 117 9.48 0.88 10.68
C VAL A 117 9.41 2.19 11.46
N ALA A 118 8.73 3.21 10.94
CA ALA A 118 8.59 4.51 11.61
C ALA A 118 7.77 4.42 12.92
N HIS A 119 6.93 3.41 13.04
CA HIS A 119 6.12 3.16 14.25
C HIS A 119 6.66 2.02 15.14
N ASP A 120 7.92 1.60 14.95
CA ASP A 120 8.59 0.53 15.72
C ASP A 120 7.90 -0.85 15.63
N LEU A 121 7.17 -1.10 14.54
CA LEU A 121 6.44 -2.33 14.25
C LEU A 121 7.23 -3.32 13.39
N ALA A 122 8.32 -2.85 12.81
CA ALA A 122 9.27 -3.66 12.05
C ALA A 122 10.70 -3.12 12.24
N LEU A 123 11.68 -4.00 12.17
CA LEU A 123 13.08 -3.64 12.34
C LEU A 123 13.72 -3.31 10.98
N ARG A 124 14.56 -2.25 10.95
CA ARG A 124 15.43 -1.95 9.80
C ARG A 124 16.38 -3.11 9.52
N GLY A 125 16.69 -3.33 8.26
CA GLY A 125 17.56 -4.41 7.81
C GLY A 125 16.93 -5.81 7.86
N THR A 126 15.70 -5.93 8.34
CA THR A 126 14.98 -7.20 8.39
C THR A 126 13.93 -7.27 7.27
N SER A 127 13.98 -8.33 6.48
CA SER A 127 12.97 -8.59 5.46
C SER A 127 11.76 -9.29 6.07
N TRP A 128 10.56 -8.90 5.61
CA TRP A 128 9.31 -9.53 6.00
C TRP A 128 8.31 -9.52 4.83
N GLN A 129 7.15 -10.14 4.98
CA GLN A 129 6.15 -10.27 3.93
C GLN A 129 4.92 -9.44 4.22
N LEU A 130 4.50 -8.63 3.24
CA LEU A 130 3.18 -8.03 3.16
C LEU A 130 2.27 -8.96 2.36
N ASN A 131 1.11 -9.29 2.89
CA ASN A 131 0.10 -10.11 2.25
C ASN A 131 -0.97 -9.23 1.57
N GLN A 132 -1.47 -9.68 0.41
CA GLN A 132 -2.56 -9.03 -0.32
C GLN A 132 -3.29 -10.04 -1.20
N GLY A 133 -4.51 -9.72 -1.67
CA GLY A 133 -5.21 -10.48 -2.71
C GLY A 133 -5.99 -11.71 -2.22
N ARG A 134 -5.93 -12.07 -0.94
CA ARG A 134 -6.65 -13.21 -0.37
C ARG A 134 -8.16 -13.13 -0.62
N PHE A 135 -8.74 -11.94 -0.50
CA PHE A 135 -10.17 -11.71 -0.69
C PHE A 135 -10.63 -11.81 -2.15
N LEU A 136 -9.68 -11.74 -3.09
CA LEU A 136 -9.88 -11.98 -4.52
C LEU A 136 -9.54 -13.42 -4.94
N GLN A 137 -9.31 -14.33 -3.97
CA GLN A 137 -8.87 -15.71 -4.19
C GLN A 137 -7.53 -15.80 -4.95
N ARG A 138 -6.71 -14.77 -4.86
CA ARG A 138 -5.38 -14.67 -5.46
C ARG A 138 -4.36 -14.19 -4.44
N PRO A 139 -4.10 -14.99 -3.38
CA PRO A 139 -3.19 -14.58 -2.32
C PRO A 139 -1.79 -14.31 -2.89
N SER A 140 -1.29 -13.12 -2.60
CA SER A 140 0.01 -12.63 -3.02
C SER A 140 0.86 -12.27 -1.81
N ARG A 141 2.18 -12.38 -1.94
CA ARG A 141 3.16 -12.05 -0.92
C ARG A 141 4.22 -11.14 -1.53
N LEU A 142 4.37 -9.95 -0.98
CA LEU A 142 5.39 -9.00 -1.37
C LEU A 142 6.46 -8.99 -0.27
N GLN A 143 7.70 -9.28 -0.66
CA GLN A 143 8.85 -9.18 0.25
C GLN A 143 9.25 -7.73 0.38
N VAL A 144 9.40 -7.24 1.59
CA VAL A 144 9.76 -5.84 1.84
C VAL A 144 10.88 -5.73 2.87
N CYS A 145 11.70 -4.70 2.73
CA CYS A 145 12.77 -4.37 3.67
C CYS A 145 13.01 -2.86 3.63
N VAL A 146 13.21 -2.26 4.80
CA VAL A 146 13.83 -0.93 4.91
C VAL A 146 15.25 -1.14 5.39
N GLY A 147 16.22 -0.80 4.54
CA GLY A 147 17.65 -0.98 4.85
C GLY A 147 18.14 -0.05 5.97
N SER A 148 19.36 -0.29 6.43
CA SER A 148 20.08 0.64 7.33
C SER A 148 20.41 1.97 6.64
N ASP A 149 20.42 1.98 5.32
CA ASP A 149 20.55 3.14 4.43
C ASP A 149 19.22 3.89 4.20
N GLU A 150 18.16 3.53 4.94
CA GLU A 150 16.79 4.05 4.84
C GLU A 150 16.08 3.76 3.51
N ARG A 151 16.75 3.10 2.57
CA ARG A 151 16.16 2.76 1.28
C ARG A 151 15.20 1.58 1.43
N VAL A 152 14.07 1.72 0.77
CA VAL A 152 13.01 0.72 0.76
C VAL A 152 13.21 -0.21 -0.42
N ARG A 153 13.20 -1.52 -0.16
CA ARG A 153 13.30 -2.56 -1.17
C ARG A 153 12.04 -3.42 -1.16
N VAL A 154 11.49 -3.63 -2.35
CA VAL A 154 10.29 -4.46 -2.55
C VAL A 154 10.61 -5.53 -3.60
N GLY A 155 10.33 -6.79 -3.26
CA GLY A 155 10.66 -7.90 -4.14
C GLY A 155 9.65 -9.04 -4.10
N GLY A 156 9.90 -10.03 -4.94
CA GLY A 156 9.08 -11.24 -5.02
C GLY A 156 9.61 -12.24 -6.04
N HIS A 157 8.97 -13.40 -6.07
CA HIS A 157 9.25 -14.39 -7.08
C HIS A 157 8.60 -14.01 -8.42
N VAL A 158 9.39 -14.10 -9.49
CA VAL A 158 8.95 -13.78 -10.85
C VAL A 158 9.15 -14.95 -11.78
N GLN A 159 8.26 -15.08 -12.76
CA GLN A 159 8.33 -16.07 -13.83
C GLN A 159 8.54 -15.36 -15.17
N LEU A 160 9.61 -15.72 -15.89
CA LEU A 160 9.79 -15.23 -17.24
C LEU A 160 8.78 -15.95 -18.17
N LEU A 161 7.86 -15.17 -18.74
CA LEU A 161 6.82 -15.67 -19.63
C LEU A 161 7.13 -15.44 -21.11
N ALA A 162 7.83 -14.35 -21.45
CA ALA A 162 8.12 -13.98 -22.82
C ALA A 162 9.39 -13.15 -22.92
N ARG A 163 9.95 -13.10 -24.12
CA ARG A 163 10.97 -12.15 -24.54
C ARG A 163 10.49 -11.46 -25.81
N ALA A 164 10.66 -10.13 -25.88
CA ALA A 164 10.32 -9.36 -27.06
C ALA A 164 11.48 -8.45 -27.44
N GLN A 165 11.54 -8.08 -28.69
CA GLN A 165 12.49 -7.10 -29.22
C GLN A 165 11.73 -5.90 -29.77
N LEU A 166 12.09 -4.72 -29.34
CA LEU A 166 11.58 -3.48 -29.93
C LEU A 166 12.28 -3.26 -31.28
N LEU A 167 11.50 -3.14 -32.36
CA LEU A 167 12.03 -2.93 -33.71
C LEU A 167 12.06 -1.44 -34.10
N ILE A 168 11.59 -0.56 -33.23
CA ILE A 168 11.57 0.90 -33.42
C ILE A 168 12.56 1.50 -32.42
N ASP A 169 13.40 2.42 -32.90
CA ASP A 169 14.26 3.18 -32.01
C ASP A 169 13.40 4.12 -31.16
N PRO A 170 13.39 3.99 -29.81
CA PRO A 170 12.62 4.87 -28.94
C PRO A 170 12.98 6.36 -29.09
N ALA A 171 14.22 6.67 -29.51
CA ALA A 171 14.68 8.04 -29.75
C ALA A 171 14.09 8.66 -31.04
N SER A 172 13.40 7.85 -31.86
CA SER A 172 12.75 8.32 -33.12
C SER A 172 11.24 8.59 -32.91
N LEU A 173 10.71 8.44 -31.69
CA LEU A 173 9.34 8.76 -31.30
C LEU A 173 9.29 10.07 -30.55
#